data_e22a10afd2754f20be8400e660de28d1
#
_entry.id   e22a10afd2754f20be8400e660de28d1
#
_cell.length_a   1.000
_cell.length_b   1.000
_cell.length_c   1.000
_cell.angle_alpha   90.00
_cell.angle_beta   90.00
_cell.angle_gamma   90.00
#
_symmetry.space_group_name_H-M   'P 1'
#
loop_
_entity.id
_entity.type
_entity.pdbx_description
1 polymer ?
#
loop_
_entity_poly.entity_id
_entity_poly.type
_entity_poly.pdbx_seq_one_letter_code
_entity_poly.pdbx_strand_id
1 'polypeptide(L)'
;MKLKYKNKILDVTQTTNKTIIKYKFQKLYYAIIIKDCNRYSSIANKQRIDVVMTDNNLKILSYKLEMHENTFVENSTATTTILLPLGAISNLEIGEKFILE
;
A
#
# COMPACT_ATOMS: atom_id res chain seq x y z
N MET A 1 -6.03 -2.54 14.19
CA MET A 1 -6.83 -1.92 13.12
C MET A 1 -7.06 -2.92 12.00
N LYS A 2 -8.15 -2.74 11.30
CA LYS A 2 -8.50 -3.57 10.14
C LYS A 2 -8.71 -2.68 8.92
N LEU A 3 -8.27 -3.17 7.77
CA LEU A 3 -8.49 -2.53 6.49
C LEU A 3 -9.46 -3.39 5.69
N LYS A 4 -10.57 -2.80 5.28
CA LYS A 4 -11.62 -3.50 4.54
C LYS A 4 -11.67 -3.01 3.11
N TYR A 5 -11.82 -3.93 2.18
CA TYR A 5 -12.03 -3.62 0.77
C TYR A 5 -13.02 -4.63 0.21
N LYS A 6 -14.23 -4.16 -0.12
CA LYS A 6 -15.34 -5.04 -0.52
C LYS A 6 -15.55 -6.10 0.57
N ASN A 7 -15.40 -7.38 0.26
CA ASN A 7 -15.57 -8.47 1.23
C ASN A 7 -14.24 -9.00 1.80
N LYS A 8 -13.12 -8.29 1.57
CA LYS A 8 -11.82 -8.65 2.12
C LYS A 8 -11.52 -7.81 3.35
N ILE A 9 -10.93 -8.43 4.35
CA ILE A 9 -10.49 -7.77 5.58
C ILE A 9 -9.05 -8.16 5.85
N LEU A 10 -8.20 -7.16 6.08
CA LEU A 10 -6.80 -7.36 6.38
C LEU A 10 -6.43 -6.66 7.68
N ASP A 11 -5.50 -7.24 8.43
CA ASP A 11 -4.83 -6.49 9.48
C ASP A 11 -4.02 -5.38 8.83
N VAL A 12 -3.91 -4.25 9.52
CA VAL A 12 -3.20 -3.09 9.00
C VAL A 12 -2.47 -2.36 10.11
N THR A 13 -1.29 -1.83 9.76
CA THR A 13 -0.56 -0.90 10.62
C THR A 13 -0.32 0.39 9.87
N GLN A 14 -0.12 1.48 10.61
CA GLN A 14 0.22 2.77 10.03
C GLN A 14 1.67 3.11 10.34
N THR A 15 2.32 3.77 9.39
CA THR A 15 3.71 4.19 9.56
C THR A 15 3.94 5.49 8.79
N THR A 16 5.17 5.99 8.86
CA THR A 16 5.60 7.17 8.11
C THR A 16 6.69 6.78 7.12
N ASN A 17 7.01 7.68 6.19
CA ASN A 17 8.10 7.46 5.25
C ASN A 17 9.44 7.22 5.94
N LYS A 18 9.65 7.79 7.12
CA LYS A 18 10.91 7.65 7.85
C LYS A 18 11.10 6.25 8.43
N THR A 19 10.01 5.59 8.79
CA THR A 19 10.06 4.30 9.49
C THR A 19 9.73 3.12 8.61
N ILE A 20 9.37 3.36 7.36
CA ILE A 20 8.97 2.28 6.44
C ILE A 20 10.09 1.26 6.20
N ILE A 21 11.33 1.69 6.30
CA ILE A 21 12.49 0.85 5.97
C ILE A 21 12.49 -0.46 6.77
N LYS A 22 12.01 -0.46 8.00
CA LYS A 22 11.99 -1.66 8.83
C LYS A 22 11.11 -2.77 8.25
N TYR A 23 10.12 -2.43 7.44
CA TYR A 23 9.21 -3.41 6.83
C TYR A 23 9.74 -4.00 5.53
N LYS A 24 10.76 -3.39 4.94
CA LYS A 24 11.28 -3.82 3.64
C LYS A 24 12.07 -5.13 3.70
N PHE A 25 12.56 -5.48 4.89
CA PHE A 25 13.37 -6.67 5.11
C PHE A 25 12.56 -7.86 5.62
N GLN A 26 11.26 -7.69 5.77
CA GLN A 26 10.36 -8.71 6.30
C GLN A 26 9.34 -9.12 5.25
N LYS A 27 8.89 -10.37 5.30
CA LYS A 27 7.75 -10.78 4.50
C LYS A 27 6.48 -10.11 5.04
N LEU A 28 5.72 -9.52 4.15
CA LEU A 28 4.53 -8.77 4.53
C LEU A 28 3.33 -9.70 4.63
N TYR A 29 2.72 -9.77 5.82
CA TYR A 29 1.51 -10.57 6.08
C TYR A 29 0.28 -9.71 6.35
N TYR A 30 0.45 -8.41 6.42
CA TYR A 30 -0.60 -7.44 6.73
C TYR A 30 -0.38 -6.20 5.89
N ALA A 31 -1.39 -5.35 5.81
CA ALA A 31 -1.29 -4.10 5.07
C ALA A 31 -0.54 -3.04 5.87
N ILE A 32 0.10 -2.12 5.17
CA ILE A 32 0.77 -0.98 5.81
C ILE A 32 0.28 0.29 5.13
N ILE A 33 -0.23 1.23 5.93
CA ILE A 33 -0.63 2.55 5.46
C ILE A 33 0.49 3.53 5.76
N ILE A 34 0.96 4.22 4.72
CA ILE A 34 1.97 5.27 4.84
C ILE A 34 1.29 6.59 4.54
N LYS A 35 1.08 7.40 5.57
CA LYS A 35 0.44 8.71 5.42
C LYS A 35 1.41 9.74 4.87
N ASP A 36 0.84 10.75 4.20
CA ASP A 36 1.62 11.83 3.59
C ASP A 36 2.70 11.30 2.66
N CYS A 37 2.32 10.30 1.86
CA CYS A 37 3.23 9.60 0.97
C CYS A 37 2.59 9.46 -0.40
N ASN A 38 3.19 10.08 -1.40
CA ASN A 38 2.75 9.97 -2.78
C ASN A 38 3.80 9.34 -3.69
N ARG A 39 4.82 8.75 -3.11
CA ARG A 39 5.90 8.06 -3.84
C ARG A 39 6.44 6.93 -2.99
N TYR A 40 6.59 5.77 -3.58
CA TYR A 40 7.17 4.61 -2.91
C TYR A 40 8.23 3.96 -3.79
N SER A 41 9.39 3.69 -3.19
CA SER A 41 10.50 3.00 -3.85
C SER A 41 10.64 1.59 -3.30
N SER A 42 10.81 0.61 -4.19
CA SER A 42 11.05 -0.78 -3.80
C SER A 42 12.52 -1.09 -3.53
N ILE A 43 13.39 -0.09 -3.52
CA ILE A 43 14.81 -0.28 -3.16
C ILE A 43 14.88 -0.95 -1.79
N ALA A 44 15.68 -2.02 -1.69
CA ALA A 44 15.87 -2.82 -0.48
C ALA A 44 14.67 -3.70 -0.08
N ASN A 45 13.60 -3.73 -0.84
CA ASN A 45 12.52 -4.71 -0.60
C ASN A 45 13.05 -6.13 -0.81
N LYS A 46 12.69 -7.03 0.11
CA LYS A 46 13.07 -8.45 0.01
C LYS A 46 11.96 -9.29 -0.61
N GLN A 47 10.87 -8.67 -1.03
CA GLN A 47 9.71 -9.36 -1.57
C GLN A 47 8.99 -8.48 -2.57
N ARG A 48 8.19 -9.10 -3.42
CA ARG A 48 7.26 -8.38 -4.27
C ARG A 48 6.01 -8.08 -3.47
N ILE A 49 5.46 -6.89 -3.67
CA ILE A 49 4.24 -6.44 -2.98
C ILE A 49 3.34 -5.72 -3.96
N ASP A 50 2.09 -5.56 -3.59
CA ASP A 50 1.16 -4.70 -4.31
C ASP A 50 1.15 -3.33 -3.62
N VAL A 51 1.14 -2.26 -4.42
CA VAL A 51 1.18 -0.89 -3.91
C VAL A 51 -0.03 -0.14 -4.43
N VAL A 52 -0.76 0.50 -3.52
CA VAL A 52 -1.95 1.28 -3.87
C VAL A 52 -1.74 2.71 -3.39
N MET A 53 -2.08 3.67 -4.23
CA MET A 53 -2.01 5.09 -3.86
C MET A 53 -3.41 5.66 -3.81
N THR A 54 -3.71 6.37 -2.72
CA THR A 54 -5.05 6.85 -2.42
C THR A 54 -5.05 8.32 -2.03
N ASP A 55 -6.24 8.90 -1.95
CA ASP A 55 -6.44 10.20 -1.33
C ASP A 55 -6.62 10.05 0.20
N ASN A 56 -6.93 11.16 0.88
CA ASN A 56 -7.12 11.16 2.34
C ASN A 56 -8.30 10.30 2.81
N ASN A 57 -9.23 9.99 1.93
CA ASN A 57 -10.39 9.17 2.22
C ASN A 57 -10.19 7.71 1.82
N LEU A 58 -8.95 7.33 1.50
CA LEU A 58 -8.58 6.00 1.05
C LEU A 58 -9.24 5.57 -0.26
N LYS A 59 -9.61 6.55 -1.08
CA LYS A 59 -10.11 6.29 -2.43
C LYS A 59 -8.93 5.99 -3.34
N ILE A 60 -9.01 4.87 -4.06
CA ILE A 60 -7.93 4.42 -4.94
C ILE A 60 -7.78 5.35 -6.12
N LEU A 61 -6.60 5.93 -6.28
CA LEU A 61 -6.23 6.79 -7.41
C LEU A 61 -5.40 6.06 -8.43
N SER A 62 -4.51 5.17 -7.96
CA SER A 62 -3.68 4.34 -8.81
C SER A 62 -3.14 3.16 -8.02
N TYR A 63 -2.61 2.15 -8.71
CA TYR A 63 -1.96 1.02 -8.05
C TYR A 63 -0.95 0.37 -8.99
N LYS A 64 -0.01 -0.36 -8.40
CA LYS A 64 0.96 -1.17 -9.14
C LYS A 64 1.04 -2.54 -8.47
N LEU A 65 0.70 -3.57 -9.23
CA LEU A 65 0.72 -4.94 -8.75
C LEU A 65 2.10 -5.56 -8.98
N GLU A 66 2.50 -6.48 -8.09
CA GLU A 66 3.77 -7.21 -8.18
C GLU A 66 4.97 -6.27 -8.39
N MET A 67 5.09 -5.27 -7.52
CA MET A 67 6.16 -4.30 -7.65
C MET A 67 7.52 -4.97 -7.50
N HIS A 68 8.34 -4.90 -8.55
CA HIS A 68 9.68 -5.49 -8.60
C HIS A 68 10.68 -4.67 -7.81
N GLU A 69 11.86 -5.27 -7.56
CA GLU A 69 12.97 -4.58 -6.90
C GLU A 69 13.44 -3.38 -7.74
N ASN A 70 13.98 -2.38 -7.05
CA ASN A 70 14.63 -1.21 -7.66
C ASN A 70 13.73 -0.43 -8.62
N THR A 71 12.44 -0.39 -8.34
CA THR A 71 11.49 0.43 -9.06
C THR A 71 10.83 1.43 -8.12
N PHE A 72 10.09 2.36 -8.67
CA PHE A 72 9.28 3.24 -7.83
C PHE A 72 7.94 3.52 -8.50
N VAL A 73 7.00 3.97 -7.70
CA VAL A 73 5.68 4.40 -8.14
C VAL A 73 5.37 5.72 -7.47
N GLU A 74 4.74 6.63 -8.19
CA GLU A 74 4.32 7.91 -7.63
C GLU A 74 3.02 8.38 -8.26
N ASN A 75 2.28 9.20 -7.51
CA ASN A 75 1.07 9.84 -7.98
C ASN A 75 0.96 11.19 -7.27
N SER A 76 1.16 12.27 -8.01
CA SER A 76 1.23 13.62 -7.43
C SER A 76 -0.05 14.06 -6.72
N THR A 77 -1.19 13.44 -7.04
CA THR A 77 -2.48 13.75 -6.41
C THR A 77 -2.77 12.87 -5.20
N ALA A 78 -1.97 11.82 -4.98
CA ALA A 78 -2.14 10.93 -3.84
C ALA A 78 -1.60 11.57 -2.56
N THR A 79 -2.19 11.20 -1.43
CA THR A 79 -1.73 11.61 -0.11
C THR A 79 -1.32 10.43 0.75
N THR A 80 -1.68 9.22 0.34
CA THR A 80 -1.47 8.02 1.13
C THR A 80 -1.06 6.88 0.22
N THR A 81 -0.11 6.08 0.68
CA THR A 81 0.33 4.87 0.01
C THR A 81 0.01 3.68 0.89
N ILE A 82 -0.57 2.62 0.32
CA ILE A 82 -0.89 1.40 1.03
C ILE A 82 -0.09 0.26 0.42
N LEU A 83 0.68 -0.43 1.26
CA LEU A 83 1.40 -1.63 0.87
C LEU A 83 0.57 -2.84 1.24
N LEU A 84 0.39 -3.75 0.29
CA LEU A 84 -0.39 -4.97 0.48
C LEU A 84 0.49 -6.19 0.24
N PRO A 85 0.28 -7.27 1.01
CA PRO A 85 0.90 -8.54 0.66
C PRO A 85 0.51 -8.92 -0.77
N LEU A 86 1.45 -9.54 -1.50
CA LEU A 86 1.23 -9.91 -2.89
C LEU A 86 -0.05 -10.75 -3.04
N GLY A 87 -0.94 -10.29 -3.91
CA GLY A 87 -2.17 -11.02 -4.21
C GLY A 87 -3.24 -10.97 -3.13
N ALA A 88 -3.06 -10.19 -2.07
CA ALA A 88 -4.01 -10.13 -0.97
C ALA A 88 -5.39 -9.61 -1.42
N ILE A 89 -5.41 -8.71 -2.38
CA ILE A 89 -6.64 -8.21 -2.98
C ILE A 89 -6.52 -8.33 -4.49
N SER A 90 -7.38 -9.15 -5.08
CA SER A 90 -7.27 -9.49 -6.51
C SER A 90 -8.06 -8.56 -7.43
N ASN A 91 -8.96 -7.75 -6.89
CA ASN A 91 -9.90 -6.96 -7.70
C ASN A 91 -9.88 -5.48 -7.33
N LEU A 92 -8.69 -4.90 -7.24
CA LEU A 92 -8.53 -3.47 -7.01
C LEU A 92 -9.13 -2.67 -8.17
N GLU A 93 -9.87 -1.63 -7.86
CA GLU A 93 -10.50 -0.76 -8.86
C GLU A 93 -10.28 0.70 -8.50
N ILE A 94 -9.87 1.48 -9.49
CA ILE A 94 -9.73 2.92 -9.32
C ILE A 94 -11.10 3.52 -9.00
N GLY A 95 -11.15 4.39 -8.00
CA GLY A 95 -12.39 5.03 -7.55
C GLY A 95 -13.05 4.33 -6.38
N GLU A 96 -12.72 3.07 -6.11
CA GLU A 96 -13.21 2.35 -4.93
C GLU A 96 -12.44 2.79 -3.69
N LYS A 97 -13.03 2.57 -2.53
CA LYS A 97 -12.45 2.99 -1.25
C LYS A 97 -12.11 1.82 -0.37
N PHE A 98 -11.01 1.98 0.37
CA PHE A 98 -10.78 1.16 1.57
C PHE A 98 -11.51 1.78 2.76
N ILE A 99 -11.85 0.95 3.71
CA ILE A 99 -12.44 1.37 4.99
C ILE A 99 -11.50 0.95 6.09
N LEU A 100 -11.09 1.90 6.91
CA LEU A 100 -10.22 1.64 8.06
C LEU A 100 -11.08 1.56 9.33
N GLU A 101 -10.95 0.45 10.05
CA GLU A 101 -11.68 0.22 11.30
C GLU A 101 -10.77 -0.08 12.47
#